data_33b17c82691946fd7479634662a2ae19
#
_entry.id   33b17c82691946fd7479634662a2ae19
#
_cell.length_a   1.000
_cell.length_b   1.000
_cell.length_c   1.000
_cell.angle_alpha   90.00
_cell.angle_beta   90.00
_cell.angle_gamma   90.00
#
_symmetry.space_group_name_H-M   'P 1'
#
loop_
_entity.id
_entity.type
_entity.pdbx_description
1 polymer ?
#
loop_
_entity_poly.entity_id
_entity_poly.type
_entity_poly.pdbx_seq_one_letter_code
_entity_poly.pdbx_strand_id
1 'polypeptide(L)'
;MEAQFGKLGWADANNVEIEVRWVAGKSDLMLAFASQFVSQPVDVIIANSTPMVAVLKQLTSTIPIVFVGVADPIKPGFVKSFDHPGGNITGFTNIEETMGGKWVELLREIAPSVKRASMLINPESANAGANGGLYLKSIETAARDTGTELIVSAVHDPAGIDEVFAAMAQGSSGGVLVMPNIFMVAHRERIVAQAARYRVPTIYPQAEFVMAGGLLSYGVDGLDLFRRAASYADRILKGANPRDLPVQQPVKYELEINKNTATALGLTVPTTLLVTADRVIE
;
A
#
# COMPACT_ATOMS: atom_id res chain seq x y z
N MET A 1 -4.49 8.24 14.08
CA MET A 1 -3.97 9.62 13.97
C MET A 1 -4.31 10.42 15.22
N GLU A 2 -5.58 10.63 15.55
CA GLU A 2 -6.02 11.38 16.76
C GLU A 2 -5.35 10.92 18.07
N ALA A 3 -5.32 9.61 18.32
CA ALA A 3 -4.62 9.05 19.49
C ALA A 3 -3.12 9.42 19.55
N GLN A 4 -2.48 9.67 18.40
CA GLN A 4 -1.09 10.11 18.36
C GLN A 4 -1.00 11.61 18.65
N PHE A 5 -1.92 12.43 18.14
CA PHE A 5 -2.00 13.84 18.53
C PHE A 5 -2.20 14.00 20.04
N GLY A 6 -3.08 13.18 20.65
CA GLY A 6 -3.24 13.16 22.11
C GLY A 6 -1.94 12.88 22.88
N LYS A 7 -1.12 11.92 22.40
CA LYS A 7 0.20 11.61 23.00
C LYS A 7 1.21 12.76 22.84
N LEU A 8 1.03 13.62 21.83
CA LEU A 8 1.88 14.79 21.56
C LEU A 8 1.41 16.05 22.29
N GLY A 9 0.34 15.95 23.09
CA GLY A 9 -0.21 17.04 23.89
C GLY A 9 -1.29 17.89 23.18
N TRP A 10 -1.77 17.40 22.01
CA TRP A 10 -2.85 18.05 21.29
C TRP A 10 -4.19 17.42 21.66
N ALA A 11 -5.16 18.24 22.02
CA ALA A 11 -6.51 17.80 22.35
C ALA A 11 -7.50 18.55 21.46
N ASP A 12 -8.31 17.80 20.71
CA ASP A 12 -9.32 18.37 19.83
C ASP A 12 -10.30 19.27 20.61
N ALA A 13 -10.77 20.32 19.97
CA ALA A 13 -11.59 21.38 20.57
C ALA A 13 -10.98 22.11 21.79
N ASN A 14 -9.69 21.90 22.10
CA ASN A 14 -8.99 22.60 23.18
C ASN A 14 -7.82 23.44 22.65
N ASN A 15 -6.80 22.80 22.08
CA ASN A 15 -5.62 23.47 21.54
C ASN A 15 -5.30 23.07 20.09
N VAL A 16 -6.14 22.26 19.48
CA VAL A 16 -6.14 21.90 18.06
C VAL A 16 -7.59 21.68 17.63
N GLU A 17 -7.90 21.99 16.38
CA GLU A 17 -9.13 21.60 15.71
C GLU A 17 -8.78 20.61 14.58
N ILE A 18 -9.35 19.41 14.61
CA ILE A 18 -9.07 18.34 13.66
C ILE A 18 -10.30 18.09 12.80
N GLU A 19 -10.25 18.53 11.55
CA GLU A 19 -11.30 18.28 10.58
C GLU A 19 -10.91 17.13 9.65
N VAL A 20 -11.78 16.11 9.51
CA VAL A 20 -11.53 14.93 8.66
C VAL A 20 -12.56 14.84 7.55
N ARG A 21 -12.10 14.62 6.31
CA ARG A 21 -12.96 14.39 5.14
C ARG A 21 -12.57 13.09 4.44
N TRP A 22 -13.55 12.28 4.14
CA TRP A 22 -13.38 11.00 3.45
C TRP A 22 -13.89 11.11 2.01
N VAL A 23 -13.00 10.94 1.04
CA VAL A 23 -13.32 11.10 -0.40
C VAL A 23 -13.64 9.78 -1.10
N ALA A 24 -13.32 8.64 -0.48
CA ALA A 24 -13.58 7.29 -1.02
C ALA A 24 -13.21 7.11 -2.52
N GLY A 25 -12.12 7.76 -2.96
CA GLY A 25 -11.66 7.70 -4.35
C GLY A 25 -12.43 8.55 -5.37
N LYS A 26 -13.44 9.33 -4.95
CA LYS A 26 -14.23 10.17 -5.85
C LYS A 26 -13.51 11.48 -6.15
N SER A 27 -13.16 11.70 -7.41
CA SER A 27 -12.36 12.85 -7.85
C SER A 27 -13.06 14.21 -7.68
N ASP A 28 -14.36 14.26 -7.84
CA ASP A 28 -15.18 15.46 -7.60
C ASP A 28 -15.15 15.89 -6.13
N LEU A 29 -15.21 14.93 -5.19
CA LEU A 29 -15.08 15.21 -3.75
C LEU A 29 -13.65 15.63 -3.38
N MET A 30 -12.62 15.09 -4.05
CA MET A 30 -11.23 15.51 -3.82
C MET A 30 -11.05 17.00 -4.07
N LEU A 31 -11.52 17.49 -5.22
CA LEU A 31 -11.42 18.91 -5.56
C LEU A 31 -12.23 19.79 -4.62
N ALA A 32 -13.49 19.38 -4.33
CA ALA A 32 -14.37 20.14 -3.45
C ALA A 32 -13.80 20.31 -2.04
N PHE A 33 -13.35 19.22 -1.42
CA PHE A 33 -12.79 19.27 -0.05
C PHE A 33 -11.41 19.93 -0.01
N ALA A 34 -10.56 19.70 -1.03
CA ALA A 34 -9.28 20.40 -1.09
C ALA A 34 -9.47 21.92 -1.21
N SER A 35 -10.43 22.38 -2.03
CA SER A 35 -10.77 23.80 -2.18
C SER A 35 -11.32 24.38 -0.88
N GLN A 36 -12.18 23.62 -0.17
CA GLN A 36 -12.71 24.02 1.14
C GLN A 36 -11.57 24.23 2.13
N PHE A 37 -10.67 23.25 2.31
CA PHE A 37 -9.56 23.36 3.26
C PHE A 37 -8.61 24.51 2.93
N VAL A 38 -8.31 24.74 1.64
CA VAL A 38 -7.40 25.82 1.24
C VAL A 38 -8.04 27.20 1.43
N SER A 39 -9.39 27.31 1.43
CA SER A 39 -10.11 28.56 1.69
C SER A 39 -10.28 28.89 3.17
N GLN A 40 -9.95 27.97 4.06
CA GLN A 40 -10.02 28.14 5.52
C GLN A 40 -8.63 28.44 6.10
N PRO A 41 -8.54 29.05 7.30
CA PRO A 41 -7.28 29.25 7.99
C PRO A 41 -6.80 27.92 8.61
N VAL A 42 -6.19 27.05 7.79
CA VAL A 42 -5.59 25.78 8.26
C VAL A 42 -4.09 25.90 8.35
N ASP A 43 -3.51 25.41 9.45
CA ASP A 43 -2.06 25.46 9.71
C ASP A 43 -1.30 24.33 9.01
N VAL A 44 -1.94 23.16 8.82
CA VAL A 44 -1.36 21.99 8.15
C VAL A 44 -2.45 21.07 7.59
N ILE A 45 -2.22 20.50 6.41
CA ILE A 45 -3.10 19.50 5.79
C ILE A 45 -2.36 18.15 5.78
N ILE A 46 -2.99 17.10 6.32
CA ILE A 46 -2.54 15.73 6.15
C ILE A 46 -3.35 15.11 5.02
N ALA A 47 -2.67 14.71 3.94
CA ALA A 47 -3.31 14.23 2.71
C ALA A 47 -2.92 12.78 2.38
N ASN A 48 -3.90 11.91 2.22
CA ASN A 48 -3.67 10.52 1.82
C ASN A 48 -3.82 10.37 0.30
N SER A 49 -2.86 9.67 -0.32
CA SER A 49 -2.80 9.31 -1.72
C SER A 49 -2.25 10.35 -2.69
N THR A 50 -1.62 9.85 -3.77
CA THR A 50 -1.05 10.69 -4.85
C THR A 50 -2.07 11.63 -5.51
N PRO A 51 -3.31 11.20 -5.86
CA PRO A 51 -4.30 12.10 -6.47
C PRO A 51 -4.69 13.28 -5.57
N MET A 52 -4.86 13.05 -4.27
CA MET A 52 -5.22 14.12 -3.33
C MET A 52 -4.10 15.16 -3.22
N VAL A 53 -2.85 14.71 -3.11
CA VAL A 53 -1.69 15.61 -3.05
C VAL A 53 -1.55 16.40 -4.35
N ALA A 54 -1.82 15.79 -5.52
CA ALA A 54 -1.79 16.48 -6.80
C ALA A 54 -2.82 17.62 -6.88
N VAL A 55 -4.03 17.40 -6.37
CA VAL A 55 -5.07 18.45 -6.28
C VAL A 55 -4.63 19.58 -5.34
N LEU A 56 -4.18 19.25 -4.13
CA LEU A 56 -3.74 20.26 -3.16
C LEU A 56 -2.56 21.10 -3.67
N LYS A 57 -1.59 20.47 -4.35
CA LYS A 57 -0.45 21.17 -4.95
C LYS A 57 -0.88 22.24 -5.97
N GLN A 58 -1.98 22.04 -6.69
CA GLN A 58 -2.51 23.03 -7.64
C GLN A 58 -3.19 24.20 -6.92
N LEU A 59 -3.73 23.97 -5.73
CA LEU A 59 -4.53 24.95 -4.99
C LEU A 59 -3.70 25.80 -4.02
N THR A 60 -2.59 25.27 -3.50
CA THR A 60 -1.75 26.00 -2.54
C THR A 60 -0.27 25.71 -2.69
N SER A 61 0.55 26.74 -2.51
CA SER A 61 2.01 26.65 -2.40
C SER A 61 2.54 27.11 -1.04
N THR A 62 1.65 27.48 -0.12
CA THR A 62 2.00 28.07 1.18
C THR A 62 1.55 27.22 2.35
N ILE A 63 0.35 26.64 2.30
CA ILE A 63 -0.17 25.78 3.38
C ILE A 63 0.69 24.51 3.43
N PRO A 64 1.28 24.17 4.58
CA PRO A 64 2.02 22.92 4.78
C PRO A 64 1.16 21.68 4.46
N ILE A 65 1.71 20.75 3.68
CA ILE A 65 1.06 19.49 3.35
C ILE A 65 1.96 18.34 3.77
N VAL A 66 1.45 17.47 4.64
CA VAL A 66 2.08 16.21 5.02
C VAL A 66 1.35 15.07 4.30
N PHE A 67 1.97 14.51 3.27
CA PHE A 67 1.35 13.39 2.57
C PHE A 67 1.57 12.05 3.29
N VAL A 68 0.61 11.14 3.10
CA VAL A 68 0.67 9.73 3.52
C VAL A 68 0.34 8.85 2.31
N GLY A 69 1.16 7.84 2.08
CA GLY A 69 0.86 6.84 1.05
C GLY A 69 1.01 7.34 -0.39
N VAL A 70 1.97 8.23 -0.63
CA VAL A 70 2.38 8.62 -1.99
C VAL A 70 3.49 7.69 -2.46
N ALA A 71 3.30 7.07 -3.63
CA ALA A 71 4.24 6.10 -4.17
C ALA A 71 5.57 6.73 -4.60
N ASP A 72 5.50 7.73 -5.47
CA ASP A 72 6.64 8.49 -5.98
C ASP A 72 6.33 9.98 -5.86
N PRO A 73 6.92 10.69 -4.88
CA PRO A 73 6.67 12.12 -4.72
C PRO A 73 7.55 13.00 -5.60
N ILE A 74 8.60 12.46 -6.22
CA ILE A 74 9.55 13.24 -7.04
C ILE A 74 9.02 13.40 -8.47
N LYS A 75 8.59 12.32 -9.11
CA LYS A 75 8.15 12.35 -10.51
C LYS A 75 7.03 13.36 -10.80
N PRO A 76 5.97 13.48 -9.97
CA PRO A 76 4.94 14.52 -10.13
C PRO A 76 5.40 15.89 -9.59
N GLY A 77 6.63 15.98 -9.10
CA GLY A 77 7.23 17.20 -8.58
C GLY A 77 6.60 17.70 -7.28
N PHE A 78 6.11 16.81 -6.42
CA PHE A 78 5.63 17.20 -5.10
C PHE A 78 6.76 17.66 -4.22
N VAL A 79 7.92 17.00 -4.33
CA VAL A 79 9.15 17.34 -3.64
C VAL A 79 10.33 17.33 -4.62
N LYS A 80 11.41 18.02 -4.30
CA LYS A 80 12.65 18.03 -5.11
C LYS A 80 13.47 16.77 -4.91
N SER A 81 13.59 16.33 -3.67
CA SER A 81 14.27 15.10 -3.26
C SER A 81 13.70 14.60 -1.93
N PHE A 82 14.07 13.39 -1.52
CA PHE A 82 13.66 12.84 -0.22
C PHE A 82 14.29 13.62 0.94
N ASP A 83 15.59 13.92 0.86
CA ASP A 83 16.31 14.60 1.95
C ASP A 83 15.93 16.08 2.07
N HIS A 84 15.64 16.72 0.92
CA HIS A 84 15.30 18.14 0.83
C HIS A 84 14.05 18.35 -0.03
N PRO A 85 12.84 18.27 0.57
CA PRO A 85 11.58 18.49 -0.16
C PRO A 85 11.52 19.84 -0.88
N GLY A 86 12.01 20.89 -0.23
CA GLY A 86 12.26 22.20 -0.83
C GLY A 86 11.02 23.06 -1.11
N GLY A 87 9.84 22.64 -0.67
CA GLY A 87 8.57 23.35 -0.81
C GLY A 87 7.70 23.22 0.44
N ASN A 88 6.39 23.43 0.27
CA ASN A 88 5.40 23.28 1.35
C ASN A 88 4.91 21.84 1.53
N ILE A 89 5.42 20.87 0.76
CA ILE A 89 4.98 19.47 0.74
C ILE A 89 6.11 18.58 1.24
N THR A 90 5.79 17.71 2.19
CA THR A 90 6.64 16.61 2.70
C THR A 90 5.77 15.43 3.10
N GLY A 91 6.32 14.31 3.59
CA GLY A 91 5.50 13.22 4.11
C GLY A 91 6.14 11.84 4.04
N PHE A 92 5.27 10.82 3.86
CA PHE A 92 5.61 9.41 4.02
C PHE A 92 5.16 8.61 2.80
N THR A 93 6.11 7.99 2.12
CA THR A 93 5.81 7.07 1.01
C THR A 93 5.27 5.74 1.56
N ASN A 94 4.60 4.98 0.70
CA ASN A 94 4.12 3.63 1.01
C ASN A 94 4.80 2.56 0.14
N ILE A 95 5.87 2.90 -0.54
CA ILE A 95 6.61 1.99 -1.42
C ILE A 95 8.03 1.81 -0.92
N GLU A 96 8.44 0.55 -0.93
CA GLU A 96 9.80 0.12 -0.82
C GLU A 96 10.01 -0.94 -1.90
N GLU A 97 10.92 -0.67 -2.85
CA GLU A 97 11.07 -1.45 -4.08
C GLU A 97 11.47 -2.91 -3.81
N THR A 98 12.21 -3.17 -2.73
CA THR A 98 12.67 -4.51 -2.36
C THR A 98 11.54 -5.42 -1.87
N MET A 99 10.41 -4.85 -1.48
CA MET A 99 9.25 -5.60 -0.98
C MET A 99 8.71 -6.61 -2.02
N GLY A 100 8.86 -6.29 -3.31
CA GLY A 100 8.47 -7.20 -4.39
C GLY A 100 9.19 -8.55 -4.31
N GLY A 101 10.49 -8.52 -4.04
CA GLY A 101 11.28 -9.74 -3.83
C GLY A 101 10.79 -10.55 -2.63
N LYS A 102 10.44 -9.86 -1.54
CA LYS A 102 9.92 -10.53 -0.34
C LYS A 102 8.59 -11.26 -0.59
N TRP A 103 7.72 -10.76 -1.45
CA TRP A 103 6.50 -11.48 -1.84
C TRP A 103 6.81 -12.80 -2.55
N VAL A 104 7.81 -12.85 -3.41
CA VAL A 104 8.25 -14.09 -4.08
C VAL A 104 8.81 -15.07 -3.08
N GLU A 105 9.68 -14.62 -2.17
CA GLU A 105 10.25 -15.45 -1.10
C GLU A 105 9.15 -16.05 -0.22
N LEU A 106 8.21 -15.23 0.25
CA LEU A 106 7.07 -15.67 1.08
C LEU A 106 6.18 -16.67 0.35
N LEU A 107 5.91 -16.45 -0.94
CA LEU A 107 5.15 -17.40 -1.76
C LEU A 107 5.86 -18.75 -1.83
N ARG A 108 7.16 -18.75 -2.04
CA ARG A 108 7.97 -19.97 -2.10
C ARG A 108 8.13 -20.66 -0.75
N GLU A 109 8.18 -19.89 0.35
CA GLU A 109 8.29 -20.42 1.70
C GLU A 109 6.99 -21.11 2.13
N ILE A 110 5.82 -20.47 1.89
CA ILE A 110 4.52 -21.05 2.28
C ILE A 110 4.03 -22.13 1.31
N ALA A 111 4.41 -22.07 0.04
CA ALA A 111 4.02 -23.00 -1.02
C ALA A 111 5.23 -23.42 -1.89
N PRO A 112 6.11 -24.32 -1.37
CA PRO A 112 7.34 -24.73 -2.07
C PRO A 112 7.14 -25.38 -3.43
N SER A 113 5.94 -25.93 -3.69
CA SER A 113 5.58 -26.52 -4.99
C SER A 113 5.37 -25.52 -6.11
N VAL A 114 5.20 -24.23 -5.79
CA VAL A 114 5.01 -23.17 -6.80
C VAL A 114 6.28 -23.00 -7.62
N LYS A 115 6.16 -23.12 -8.95
CA LYS A 115 7.25 -22.92 -9.92
C LYS A 115 6.96 -21.79 -10.89
N ARG A 116 5.71 -21.32 -10.95
CA ARG A 116 5.25 -20.21 -11.79
C ARG A 116 4.49 -19.23 -10.93
N ALA A 117 4.81 -17.96 -11.00
CA ALA A 117 4.11 -16.90 -10.28
C ALA A 117 3.56 -15.86 -11.25
N SER A 118 2.27 -15.56 -11.16
CA SER A 118 1.65 -14.46 -11.89
C SER A 118 1.69 -13.19 -11.06
N MET A 119 2.33 -12.16 -11.57
CA MET A 119 2.24 -10.80 -11.04
C MET A 119 0.96 -10.14 -11.61
N LEU A 120 -0.07 -10.04 -10.78
CA LEU A 120 -1.39 -9.53 -11.16
C LEU A 120 -1.40 -8.00 -11.08
N ILE A 121 -1.52 -7.33 -12.22
CA ILE A 121 -1.52 -5.85 -12.33
C ILE A 121 -2.77 -5.35 -13.05
N ASN A 122 -3.19 -4.13 -12.74
CA ASN A 122 -4.15 -3.38 -13.57
C ASN A 122 -3.43 -2.15 -14.14
N PRO A 123 -3.18 -2.09 -15.47
CA PRO A 123 -2.40 -1.02 -16.09
C PRO A 123 -3.13 0.31 -16.21
N GLU A 124 -4.47 0.31 -16.07
CA GLU A 124 -5.31 1.50 -16.30
C GLU A 124 -5.43 2.41 -15.06
N SER A 125 -5.04 1.92 -13.89
CA SER A 125 -5.07 2.79 -12.72
C SER A 125 -4.03 3.89 -12.84
N ALA A 126 -4.36 5.09 -12.39
CA ALA A 126 -3.51 6.28 -12.44
C ALA A 126 -2.09 6.08 -11.86
N ASN A 127 -1.90 5.01 -11.09
CA ASN A 127 -0.62 4.59 -10.50
C ASN A 127 -0.09 3.26 -11.07
N ALA A 128 -0.67 2.73 -12.14
CA ALA A 128 -0.34 1.41 -12.66
C ALA A 128 1.13 1.28 -13.08
N GLY A 129 1.65 2.29 -13.75
CA GLY A 129 3.06 2.32 -14.14
C GLY A 129 4.02 2.50 -12.97
N ALA A 130 3.58 3.17 -11.89
CA ALA A 130 4.38 3.35 -10.69
C ALA A 130 4.41 2.06 -9.84
N ASN A 131 3.26 1.47 -9.57
CA ASN A 131 3.18 0.37 -8.60
C ASN A 131 3.66 -0.98 -9.16
N GLY A 132 3.33 -1.32 -10.41
CA GLY A 132 3.85 -2.53 -11.03
C GLY A 132 5.33 -2.42 -11.37
N GLY A 133 5.75 -1.32 -12.01
CA GLY A 133 7.12 -1.11 -12.46
C GLY A 133 8.14 -0.98 -11.34
N LEU A 134 7.78 -0.38 -10.20
CA LEU A 134 8.69 -0.20 -9.07
C LEU A 134 9.06 -1.52 -8.40
N TYR A 135 8.15 -2.49 -8.33
CA TYR A 135 8.44 -3.80 -7.74
C TYR A 135 9.00 -4.82 -8.74
N LEU A 136 8.81 -4.59 -10.06
CA LEU A 136 9.11 -5.58 -11.09
C LEU A 136 10.56 -6.08 -11.00
N LYS A 137 11.53 -5.18 -10.89
CA LYS A 137 12.94 -5.53 -10.84
C LYS A 137 13.27 -6.44 -9.65
N SER A 138 12.74 -6.16 -8.46
CA SER A 138 12.98 -6.98 -7.27
C SER A 138 12.24 -8.32 -7.35
N ILE A 139 11.04 -8.35 -7.92
CA ILE A 139 10.29 -9.58 -8.19
C ILE A 139 11.05 -10.47 -9.20
N GLU A 140 11.52 -9.90 -10.32
CA GLU A 140 12.31 -10.64 -11.33
C GLU A 140 13.58 -11.22 -10.75
N THR A 141 14.29 -10.46 -9.90
CA THR A 141 15.50 -10.94 -9.24
C THR A 141 15.19 -12.12 -8.31
N ALA A 142 14.22 -11.97 -7.41
CA ALA A 142 13.85 -13.04 -6.48
C ALA A 142 13.24 -14.25 -7.20
N ALA A 143 12.49 -14.05 -8.27
CA ALA A 143 11.94 -15.13 -9.10
C ALA A 143 13.09 -15.95 -9.73
N ARG A 144 14.11 -15.29 -10.26
CA ARG A 144 15.30 -15.95 -10.80
C ARG A 144 16.06 -16.73 -9.73
N ASP A 145 16.29 -16.11 -8.58
CA ASP A 145 17.05 -16.71 -7.47
C ASP A 145 16.33 -17.92 -6.86
N THR A 146 14.99 -17.92 -6.86
CA THR A 146 14.16 -19.04 -6.38
C THR A 146 13.81 -20.06 -7.46
N GLY A 147 14.23 -19.85 -8.72
CA GLY A 147 13.87 -20.71 -9.85
C GLY A 147 12.36 -20.67 -10.17
N THR A 148 11.72 -19.53 -9.96
CA THR A 148 10.28 -19.31 -10.23
C THR A 148 10.12 -18.61 -11.58
N GLU A 149 9.31 -19.15 -12.47
CA GLU A 149 8.92 -18.48 -13.71
C GLU A 149 7.96 -17.33 -13.38
N LEU A 150 8.32 -16.10 -13.75
CA LEU A 150 7.45 -14.93 -13.55
C LEU A 150 6.62 -14.65 -14.80
N ILE A 151 5.32 -14.48 -14.61
CA ILE A 151 4.35 -14.10 -15.64
C ILE A 151 3.71 -12.77 -15.22
N VAL A 152 3.82 -11.73 -16.04
CA VAL A 152 3.10 -10.47 -15.79
C VAL A 152 1.71 -10.58 -16.42
N SER A 153 0.68 -10.54 -15.58
CA SER A 153 -0.72 -10.67 -15.98
C SER A 153 -1.45 -9.33 -15.81
N ALA A 154 -1.67 -8.65 -16.92
CA ALA A 154 -2.45 -7.42 -16.96
C ALA A 154 -3.94 -7.75 -17.00
N VAL A 155 -4.71 -7.20 -16.06
CA VAL A 155 -6.17 -7.32 -16.01
C VAL A 155 -6.82 -5.95 -16.12
N HIS A 156 -7.80 -5.82 -17.01
CA HIS A 156 -8.49 -4.56 -17.30
C HIS A 156 -9.89 -4.51 -16.67
N ASP A 157 -10.44 -5.66 -16.38
CA ASP A 157 -11.77 -5.85 -15.81
C ASP A 157 -11.81 -7.05 -14.84
N PRO A 158 -12.92 -7.26 -14.13
CA PRO A 158 -13.05 -8.39 -13.20
C PRO A 158 -13.02 -9.77 -13.86
N ALA A 159 -13.35 -9.92 -15.16
CA ALA A 159 -13.30 -11.21 -15.85
C ALA A 159 -11.85 -11.66 -16.06
N GLY A 160 -10.94 -10.74 -16.37
CA GLY A 160 -9.51 -11.03 -16.50
C GLY A 160 -8.89 -11.59 -15.21
N ILE A 161 -9.43 -11.23 -14.03
CA ILE A 161 -9.00 -11.84 -12.75
C ILE A 161 -9.27 -13.35 -12.79
N ASP A 162 -10.46 -13.77 -13.20
CA ASP A 162 -10.86 -15.18 -13.24
C ASP A 162 -9.98 -15.97 -14.19
N GLU A 163 -9.66 -15.39 -15.36
CA GLU A 163 -8.80 -16.01 -16.38
C GLU A 163 -7.39 -16.27 -15.85
N VAL A 164 -6.82 -15.31 -15.11
CA VAL A 164 -5.49 -15.47 -14.51
C VAL A 164 -5.47 -16.61 -13.50
N PHE A 165 -6.45 -16.69 -12.60
CA PHE A 165 -6.52 -17.78 -11.63
C PHE A 165 -6.76 -19.13 -12.29
N ALA A 166 -7.62 -19.21 -13.31
CA ALA A 166 -7.84 -20.41 -14.08
C ALA A 166 -6.56 -20.89 -14.80
N ALA A 167 -5.78 -19.96 -15.37
CA ALA A 167 -4.50 -20.26 -16.00
C ALA A 167 -3.44 -20.73 -15.00
N MET A 168 -3.37 -20.11 -13.81
CA MET A 168 -2.42 -20.50 -12.76
C MET A 168 -2.75 -21.86 -12.14
N ALA A 169 -4.01 -22.28 -12.15
CA ALA A 169 -4.43 -23.60 -11.68
C ALA A 169 -3.98 -24.75 -12.61
N GLN A 170 -3.67 -24.46 -13.88
CA GLN A 170 -3.19 -25.45 -14.81
C GLN A 170 -1.80 -25.95 -14.42
N GLY A 171 -1.67 -27.25 -14.12
CA GLY A 171 -0.39 -27.89 -13.79
C GLY A 171 0.04 -27.83 -12.34
N SER A 172 -0.83 -27.45 -11.40
CA SER A 172 -0.65 -27.55 -9.93
C SER A 172 0.59 -26.86 -9.33
N SER A 173 1.25 -25.96 -10.08
CA SER A 173 2.48 -25.29 -9.64
C SER A 173 2.43 -23.78 -9.79
N GLY A 174 1.23 -23.21 -9.96
CA GLY A 174 1.01 -21.77 -10.09
C GLY A 174 0.79 -21.09 -8.75
N GLY A 175 1.19 -19.82 -8.67
CA GLY A 175 0.91 -18.91 -7.58
C GLY A 175 0.60 -17.50 -8.11
N VAL A 176 0.05 -16.63 -7.28
CA VAL A 176 -0.28 -15.26 -7.67
C VAL A 176 0.30 -14.26 -6.67
N LEU A 177 0.90 -13.19 -7.18
CA LEU A 177 1.32 -12.00 -6.45
C LEU A 177 0.38 -10.87 -6.83
N VAL A 178 -0.45 -10.40 -5.92
CA VAL A 178 -1.37 -9.29 -6.16
C VAL A 178 -0.64 -7.97 -5.92
N MET A 179 -0.58 -7.12 -6.94
CA MET A 179 0.09 -5.82 -6.78
C MET A 179 -0.80 -4.78 -6.09
N PRO A 180 -0.20 -3.88 -5.28
CA PRO A 180 -0.95 -2.81 -4.61
C PRO A 180 -1.60 -1.87 -5.62
N ASN A 181 -2.93 -1.85 -5.66
CA ASN A 181 -3.69 -1.07 -6.63
C ASN A 181 -5.14 -0.89 -6.17
N ILE A 182 -5.76 0.27 -6.44
CA ILE A 182 -7.15 0.56 -6.07
C ILE A 182 -8.13 -0.45 -6.71
N PHE A 183 -7.89 -0.84 -7.97
CA PHE A 183 -8.71 -1.85 -8.66
C PHE A 183 -8.66 -3.20 -7.91
N MET A 184 -7.46 -3.64 -7.50
CA MET A 184 -7.31 -4.90 -6.75
C MET A 184 -8.03 -4.84 -5.40
N VAL A 185 -7.94 -3.71 -4.68
CA VAL A 185 -8.65 -3.51 -3.41
C VAL A 185 -10.17 -3.53 -3.61
N ALA A 186 -10.67 -2.86 -4.65
CA ALA A 186 -12.10 -2.84 -4.99
C ALA A 186 -12.64 -4.24 -5.33
N HIS A 187 -11.81 -5.11 -5.89
CA HIS A 187 -12.17 -6.48 -6.27
C HIS A 187 -11.58 -7.56 -5.36
N ARG A 188 -11.15 -7.21 -4.13
CA ARG A 188 -10.48 -8.13 -3.21
C ARG A 188 -11.27 -9.39 -2.92
N GLU A 189 -12.58 -9.28 -2.74
CA GLU A 189 -13.45 -10.45 -2.46
C GLU A 189 -13.45 -11.43 -3.63
N ARG A 190 -13.51 -10.92 -4.87
CA ARG A 190 -13.41 -11.75 -6.08
C ARG A 190 -12.05 -12.41 -6.17
N ILE A 191 -10.97 -11.67 -5.99
CA ILE A 191 -9.59 -12.19 -6.04
C ILE A 191 -9.42 -13.31 -5.02
N VAL A 192 -9.86 -13.11 -3.78
CA VAL A 192 -9.78 -14.11 -2.70
C VAL A 192 -10.65 -15.34 -3.02
N ALA A 193 -11.87 -15.13 -3.53
CA ALA A 193 -12.77 -16.21 -3.93
C ALA A 193 -12.18 -17.06 -5.07
N GLN A 194 -11.56 -16.45 -6.08
CA GLN A 194 -10.91 -17.17 -7.17
C GLN A 194 -9.66 -17.92 -6.69
N ALA A 195 -8.85 -17.33 -5.83
CA ALA A 195 -7.71 -18.01 -5.20
C ALA A 195 -8.15 -19.30 -4.46
N ALA A 196 -9.22 -19.21 -3.69
CA ALA A 196 -9.80 -20.35 -2.98
C ALA A 196 -10.41 -21.39 -3.94
N ARG A 197 -11.22 -20.95 -4.93
CA ARG A 197 -11.87 -21.81 -5.92
C ARG A 197 -10.88 -22.65 -6.70
N TYR A 198 -9.81 -22.04 -7.18
CA TYR A 198 -8.79 -22.69 -8.00
C TYR A 198 -7.64 -23.28 -7.19
N ARG A 199 -7.67 -23.12 -5.85
CA ARG A 199 -6.61 -23.58 -4.93
C ARG A 199 -5.24 -23.04 -5.30
N VAL A 200 -5.15 -21.77 -5.70
CA VAL A 200 -3.91 -21.10 -6.09
C VAL A 200 -3.34 -20.33 -4.89
N PRO A 201 -2.15 -20.69 -4.37
CA PRO A 201 -1.47 -19.90 -3.35
C PRO A 201 -1.27 -18.46 -3.81
N THR A 202 -1.70 -17.50 -3.00
CA THR A 202 -1.70 -16.10 -3.37
C THR A 202 -1.16 -15.23 -2.24
N ILE A 203 -0.23 -14.33 -2.58
CA ILE A 203 0.30 -13.31 -1.69
C ILE A 203 -0.34 -11.97 -1.98
N TYR A 204 -0.72 -11.26 -0.94
CA TYR A 204 -1.43 -9.99 -1.00
C TYR A 204 -0.59 -8.84 -0.42
N PRO A 205 -0.78 -7.61 -0.91
CA PRO A 205 -0.03 -6.46 -0.42
C PRO A 205 -0.59 -5.85 0.87
N GLN A 206 -1.79 -6.27 1.33
CA GLN A 206 -2.51 -5.62 2.43
C GLN A 206 -3.32 -6.64 3.23
N ALA A 207 -3.45 -6.36 4.52
CA ALA A 207 -4.16 -7.16 5.53
C ALA A 207 -5.63 -7.43 5.19
N GLU A 208 -6.31 -6.48 4.54
CA GLU A 208 -7.73 -6.58 4.20
C GLU A 208 -8.05 -7.79 3.30
N PHE A 209 -7.10 -8.25 2.51
CA PHE A 209 -7.26 -9.47 1.73
C PHE A 209 -7.25 -10.72 2.61
N VAL A 210 -6.37 -10.76 3.62
CA VAL A 210 -6.29 -11.88 4.57
C VAL A 210 -7.53 -11.91 5.44
N MET A 211 -8.04 -10.76 5.86
CA MET A 211 -9.31 -10.63 6.58
C MET A 211 -10.50 -11.11 5.75
N ALA A 212 -10.45 -10.95 4.43
CA ALA A 212 -11.45 -11.47 3.49
C ALA A 212 -11.28 -12.98 3.18
N GLY A 213 -10.32 -13.66 3.82
CA GLY A 213 -10.05 -15.09 3.62
C GLY A 213 -8.83 -15.41 2.74
N GLY A 214 -8.02 -14.42 2.39
CA GLY A 214 -6.76 -14.61 1.66
C GLY A 214 -5.71 -15.36 2.49
N LEU A 215 -4.72 -15.97 1.81
CA LEU A 215 -3.72 -16.84 2.43
C LEU A 215 -2.72 -16.06 3.29
N LEU A 216 -2.03 -15.09 2.70
CA LEU A 216 -0.94 -14.36 3.34
C LEU A 216 -0.81 -12.96 2.77
N SER A 217 -0.66 -11.96 3.62
CA SER A 217 -0.29 -10.61 3.20
C SER A 217 1.03 -10.17 3.83
N TYR A 218 1.79 -9.43 3.06
CA TYR A 218 2.97 -8.71 3.54
C TYR A 218 2.95 -7.30 2.96
N GLY A 219 2.86 -6.30 3.81
CA GLY A 219 2.69 -4.92 3.38
C GLY A 219 3.10 -3.90 4.42
N VAL A 220 3.05 -2.65 4.02
CA VAL A 220 3.36 -1.52 4.91
C VAL A 220 2.29 -1.35 5.98
N ASP A 221 2.70 -1.17 7.25
CA ASP A 221 1.79 -0.73 8.32
C ASP A 221 1.29 0.70 8.02
N GLY A 222 0.10 0.78 7.42
CA GLY A 222 -0.51 2.06 7.10
C GLY A 222 -0.82 2.91 8.34
N LEU A 223 -1.10 2.28 9.47
CA LEU A 223 -1.35 3.00 10.73
C LEU A 223 -0.07 3.66 11.24
N ASP A 224 1.09 3.02 11.06
CA ASP A 224 2.38 3.62 11.40
C ASP A 224 2.66 4.87 10.57
N LEU A 225 2.38 4.84 9.28
CA LEU A 225 2.53 6.02 8.41
C LEU A 225 1.69 7.20 8.93
N PHE A 226 0.43 6.96 9.32
CA PHE A 226 -0.43 8.01 9.88
C PHE A 226 0.04 8.49 11.27
N ARG A 227 0.58 7.60 12.12
CA ARG A 227 1.18 8.01 13.41
C ARG A 227 2.38 8.92 13.19
N ARG A 228 3.24 8.58 12.25
CA ARG A 228 4.43 9.37 11.89
C ARG A 228 4.05 10.70 11.23
N ALA A 229 3.00 10.72 10.40
CA ALA A 229 2.47 11.96 9.81
C ALA A 229 1.96 12.92 10.87
N ALA A 230 1.29 12.43 11.93
CA ALA A 230 0.89 13.25 13.07
C ALA A 230 2.10 13.88 13.78
N SER A 231 3.24 13.16 13.86
CA SER A 231 4.48 13.71 14.42
C SER A 231 5.11 14.81 13.54
N TYR A 232 4.93 14.73 12.22
CA TYR A 232 5.36 15.80 11.30
C TYR A 232 4.44 17.02 11.42
N ALA A 233 3.12 16.81 11.49
CA ALA A 233 2.18 17.88 11.73
C ALA A 233 2.47 18.60 13.07
N ASP A 234 2.76 17.86 14.15
CA ASP A 234 3.20 18.43 15.44
C ASP A 234 4.42 19.33 15.29
N ARG A 235 5.45 18.88 14.56
CA ARG A 235 6.66 19.69 14.32
C ARG A 235 6.34 20.96 13.52
N ILE A 236 5.46 20.88 12.54
CA ILE A 236 5.03 22.02 11.72
C ILE A 236 4.23 23.01 12.56
N LEU A 237 3.29 22.56 13.38
CA LEU A 237 2.52 23.38 14.31
C LEU A 237 3.42 24.08 15.36
N LYS A 238 4.57 23.49 15.65
CA LYS A 238 5.62 24.08 16.52
C LYS A 238 6.65 24.95 15.76
N GLY A 239 6.39 25.23 14.47
CA GLY A 239 7.19 26.16 13.66
C GLY A 239 8.25 25.51 12.76
N ALA A 240 8.31 24.17 12.64
CA ALA A 240 9.21 23.55 11.68
C ALA A 240 8.74 23.82 10.24
N ASN A 241 9.68 24.05 9.33
CA ASN A 241 9.37 24.27 7.93
C ASN A 241 9.27 22.91 7.21
N PRO A 242 8.18 22.61 6.46
CA PRO A 242 8.06 21.35 5.71
C PRO A 242 9.18 21.12 4.70
N ARG A 243 9.81 22.19 4.16
CA ARG A 243 10.95 22.08 3.24
C ARG A 243 12.17 21.38 3.83
N ASP A 244 12.30 21.41 5.17
CA ASP A 244 13.44 20.88 5.91
C ASP A 244 13.11 19.55 6.60
N LEU A 245 11.90 19.03 6.40
CA LEU A 245 11.44 17.74 6.90
C LEU A 245 11.60 16.67 5.80
N PRO A 246 12.59 15.75 5.89
CA PRO A 246 12.82 14.75 4.85
C PRO A 246 11.59 13.88 4.59
N VAL A 247 11.33 13.56 3.33
CA VAL A 247 10.37 12.50 2.99
C VAL A 247 10.88 11.17 3.53
N GLN A 248 10.00 10.42 4.15
CA GLN A 248 10.38 9.15 4.75
C GLN A 248 9.72 7.96 4.05
N GLN A 249 10.49 6.90 3.94
CA GLN A 249 10.02 5.59 3.50
C GLN A 249 9.38 4.80 4.65
N PRO A 250 8.61 3.76 4.35
CA PRO A 250 8.12 2.83 5.36
C PRO A 250 9.27 2.22 6.14
N VAL A 251 9.06 2.00 7.43
CA VAL A 251 10.02 1.31 8.32
C VAL A 251 9.35 0.16 9.05
N LYS A 252 8.04 0.04 8.94
CA LYS A 252 7.26 -1.02 9.56
C LYS A 252 6.40 -1.72 8.53
N TYR A 253 6.48 -3.04 8.55
CA TYR A 253 5.74 -3.93 7.68
C TYR A 253 4.98 -4.91 8.55
N GLU A 254 3.87 -5.42 8.03
CA GLU A 254 3.03 -6.40 8.71
C GLU A 254 2.90 -7.66 7.86
N LEU A 255 3.21 -8.81 8.48
CA LEU A 255 3.00 -10.14 7.95
C LEU A 255 1.75 -10.74 8.60
N GLU A 256 0.71 -10.98 7.82
CA GLU A 256 -0.49 -11.65 8.29
C GLU A 256 -0.72 -12.96 7.55
N ILE A 257 -1.12 -14.00 8.27
CA ILE A 257 -1.32 -15.35 7.75
C ILE A 257 -2.68 -15.90 8.17
N ASN A 258 -3.42 -16.49 7.24
CA ASN A 258 -4.64 -17.22 7.51
C ASN A 258 -4.38 -18.73 7.47
N LYS A 259 -4.31 -19.36 8.66
CA LYS A 259 -4.07 -20.80 8.82
C LYS A 259 -5.22 -21.65 8.26
N ASN A 260 -6.47 -21.18 8.38
CA ASN A 260 -7.60 -21.89 7.82
C ASN A 260 -7.49 -21.97 6.29
N THR A 261 -7.12 -20.86 5.65
CA THR A 261 -6.91 -20.84 4.21
C THR A 261 -5.71 -21.70 3.80
N ALA A 262 -4.60 -21.65 4.54
CA ALA A 262 -3.46 -22.53 4.29
C ALA A 262 -3.88 -24.00 4.34
N THR A 263 -4.61 -24.41 5.37
CA THR A 263 -5.14 -25.79 5.53
C THR A 263 -6.08 -26.18 4.39
N ALA A 264 -6.99 -25.28 3.97
CA ALA A 264 -7.90 -25.52 2.86
C ALA A 264 -7.16 -25.69 1.50
N LEU A 265 -6.01 -25.03 1.36
CA LEU A 265 -5.13 -25.17 0.19
C LEU A 265 -4.21 -26.41 0.28
N GLY A 266 -4.21 -27.13 1.40
CA GLY A 266 -3.32 -28.27 1.65
C GLY A 266 -1.87 -27.84 1.96
N LEU A 267 -1.69 -26.62 2.45
CA LEU A 267 -0.39 -26.06 2.80
C LEU A 267 -0.13 -26.18 4.30
N THR A 268 1.12 -26.45 4.66
CA THR A 268 1.59 -26.37 6.05
C THR A 268 2.35 -25.07 6.23
N VAL A 269 1.88 -24.22 7.14
CA VAL A 269 2.57 -22.95 7.43
C VAL A 269 3.87 -23.27 8.19
N PRO A 270 5.05 -22.89 7.66
CA PRO A 270 6.32 -23.08 8.36
C PRO A 270 6.36 -22.37 9.72
N THR A 271 7.03 -22.97 10.70
CA THR A 271 7.20 -22.36 12.02
C THR A 271 7.90 -21.00 11.94
N THR A 272 8.84 -20.84 11.01
CA THR A 272 9.52 -19.56 10.74
C THR A 272 8.54 -18.44 10.42
N LEU A 273 7.55 -18.69 9.57
CA LEU A 273 6.52 -17.73 9.24
C LEU A 273 5.58 -17.46 10.42
N LEU A 274 5.21 -18.49 11.20
CA LEU A 274 4.33 -18.32 12.36
C LEU A 274 4.97 -17.46 13.46
N VAL A 275 6.29 -17.57 13.65
CA VAL A 275 7.03 -16.79 14.67
C VAL A 275 7.22 -15.34 14.22
N THR A 276 7.35 -15.09 12.92
CA THR A 276 7.56 -13.75 12.38
C THR A 276 6.27 -13.01 12.01
N ALA A 277 5.13 -13.72 11.97
CA ALA A 277 3.85 -13.11 11.65
C ALA A 277 3.38 -12.15 12.76
N ASP A 278 2.96 -10.96 12.37
CA ASP A 278 2.34 -9.99 13.27
C ASP A 278 0.92 -10.42 13.67
N ARG A 279 0.23 -11.13 12.76
CA ARG A 279 -1.08 -11.71 13.03
C ARG A 279 -1.27 -13.06 12.33
N VAL A 280 -1.83 -14.02 13.07
CA VAL A 280 -2.25 -15.32 12.56
C VAL A 280 -3.75 -15.47 12.80
N ILE A 281 -4.51 -15.71 11.72
CA ILE A 281 -5.95 -15.99 11.78
C ILE A 281 -6.12 -17.51 11.83
N GLU A 282 -6.81 -17.96 12.87
CA GLU A 282 -7.10 -19.38 13.14
C GLU A 282 -8.58 -19.71 12.94
#